data_5e522ffb19157cdb082a4de7c1e82473
#
_entry.id   5e522ffb19157cdb082a4de7c1e82473
#
_cell.length_a   1.000
_cell.length_b   1.000
_cell.length_c   1.000
_cell.angle_alpha   90.00
_cell.angle_beta   90.00
_cell.angle_gamma   90.00
#
_symmetry.space_group_name_H-M   'P 1'
#
loop_
_entity.id
_entity.type
_entity.pdbx_description
1 polymer ?
#
loop_
_entity_poly.entity_id
_entity_poly.type
_entity_poly.pdbx_seq_one_letter_code
_entity_poly.pdbx_strand_id
1 'polypeptide(L)'
;MDRFNMNNPLLSTATLPPFQSILPEHVEPAMDQILADNRAAIAKLLLQPSITWDNFIAPYEELNDCLSKAWSPVSHLHSVCDSEALRKVYAPCQAKLSVYFTELGQNEALFKAFQSLVDSADFEDFPQERKRYLENCLRDFRLSGVDLSGEKKQRFGEIKKRLSELGMQFGNNVLDSTQAWEKLITDPEDLSGLPESALAAAKQAARQKNQSGYLFNLEFPSSFPVMTYCDQREFRQEIYQASNTRASALFTGGDQWDNSALIDELLNLRLEQANLLGFDNVFGYRYAATPYETGKFPSQAIVPTTGTQALLLFMISL
;
A
#
# COMPACT_ATOMS: atom_id res chain seq x y z
N MET A 1 11.91 27.44 18.97
CA MET A 1 12.09 26.10 19.60
C MET A 1 10.83 25.79 20.36
N ASP A 2 9.77 25.47 19.67
CA ASP A 2 8.49 25.11 20.28
C ASP A 2 8.52 23.64 20.62
N ARG A 3 8.23 23.43 21.91
CA ARG A 3 8.28 22.15 22.59
C ARG A 3 7.37 21.15 21.88
N PHE A 4 7.94 20.00 21.56
CA PHE A 4 7.28 18.79 21.15
C PHE A 4 5.85 18.70 21.66
N ASN A 5 4.93 18.50 20.76
CA ASN A 5 3.56 18.16 21.12
C ASN A 5 3.59 16.73 21.70
N MET A 6 3.99 16.62 22.98
CA MET A 6 4.15 15.34 23.72
C MET A 6 2.83 14.55 23.85
N ASN A 7 1.75 15.07 23.28
CA ASN A 7 0.44 14.44 23.26
C ASN A 7 0.07 13.78 21.92
N ASN A 8 0.95 13.80 20.91
CA ASN A 8 0.61 13.15 19.66
C ASN A 8 0.82 11.62 19.78
N PRO A 9 -0.26 10.81 19.70
CA PRO A 9 -0.18 9.36 19.90
C PRO A 9 0.67 8.65 18.85
N LEU A 10 0.87 9.24 17.65
CA LEU A 10 1.71 8.70 16.59
C LEU A 10 3.22 8.87 16.86
N LEU A 11 3.60 9.73 17.80
CA LEU A 11 4.98 9.90 18.25
C LEU A 11 5.27 9.11 19.55
N SER A 12 4.34 8.28 19.98
CA SER A 12 4.46 7.45 21.18
C SER A 12 5.40 6.28 20.95
N THR A 13 6.15 5.90 21.99
CA THR A 13 6.98 4.69 22.04
C THR A 13 6.20 3.45 22.51
N ALA A 14 4.86 3.51 22.56
CA ALA A 14 4.03 2.40 22.99
C ALA A 14 4.18 1.19 22.08
N THR A 15 4.18 -0.01 22.66
CA THR A 15 4.33 -1.28 21.92
C THR A 15 3.15 -1.53 20.98
N LEU A 16 1.94 -1.11 21.37
CA LEU A 16 0.73 -1.27 20.56
C LEU A 16 0.21 0.11 20.14
N PRO A 17 -0.24 0.27 18.89
CA PRO A 17 -0.81 1.51 18.42
C PRO A 17 -2.06 1.91 19.21
N PRO A 18 -2.14 3.14 19.74
CA PRO A 18 -3.30 3.61 20.49
C PRO A 18 -4.42 4.07 19.53
N PHE A 19 -5.02 3.16 18.76
CA PHE A 19 -5.97 3.46 17.69
C PHE A 19 -7.10 4.41 18.10
N GLN A 20 -7.63 4.27 19.32
CA GLN A 20 -8.72 5.12 19.82
C GLN A 20 -8.32 6.59 20.03
N SER A 21 -7.04 6.86 20.18
CA SER A 21 -6.49 8.20 20.41
C SER A 21 -5.97 8.86 19.14
N ILE A 22 -5.87 8.12 18.03
CA ILE A 22 -5.37 8.66 16.77
C ILE A 22 -6.50 9.42 16.08
N LEU A 23 -6.30 10.73 15.90
CA LEU A 23 -7.23 11.63 15.23
C LEU A 23 -6.57 12.19 13.95
N PRO A 24 -7.36 12.64 12.96
CA PRO A 24 -6.81 13.21 11.72
C PRO A 24 -5.79 14.35 11.94
N GLU A 25 -6.04 15.22 12.90
CA GLU A 25 -5.13 16.33 13.25
C GLU A 25 -3.74 15.90 13.76
N HIS A 26 -3.58 14.65 14.17
CA HIS A 26 -2.29 14.12 14.62
C HIS A 26 -1.38 13.71 13.47
N VAL A 27 -1.95 13.40 12.29
CA VAL A 27 -1.25 12.69 11.21
C VAL A 27 -0.18 13.57 10.57
N GLU A 28 -0.57 14.71 10.02
CA GLU A 28 0.37 15.57 9.30
C GLU A 28 1.51 16.10 10.18
N PRO A 29 1.26 16.62 11.41
CA PRO A 29 2.34 17.05 12.30
C PRO A 29 3.32 15.93 12.66
N ALA A 30 2.82 14.71 12.91
CA ALA A 30 3.70 13.58 13.23
C ALA A 30 4.57 13.19 12.02
N MET A 31 4.00 13.12 10.82
CA MET A 31 4.75 12.79 9.62
C MET A 31 5.81 13.85 9.31
N ASP A 32 5.47 15.14 9.37
CA ASP A 32 6.41 16.22 9.14
C ASP A 32 7.59 16.18 10.13
N GLN A 33 7.31 15.93 11.40
CA GLN A 33 8.32 15.77 12.44
C GLN A 33 9.24 14.58 12.14
N ILE A 34 8.69 13.38 11.97
CA ILE A 34 9.47 12.15 11.77
C ILE A 34 10.32 12.25 10.50
N LEU A 35 9.76 12.75 9.39
CA LEU A 35 10.49 12.88 8.14
C LEU A 35 11.65 13.89 8.25
N ALA A 36 11.47 14.99 8.98
CA ALA A 36 12.52 15.97 9.24
C ALA A 36 13.63 15.38 10.12
N ASP A 37 13.24 14.72 11.22
CA ASP A 37 14.18 14.10 12.16
C ASP A 37 14.98 12.98 11.49
N ASN A 38 14.33 12.14 10.68
CA ASN A 38 14.99 11.06 9.94
C ASN A 38 16.01 11.62 8.94
N ARG A 39 15.67 12.68 8.17
CA ARG A 39 16.64 13.30 7.26
C ARG A 39 17.86 13.84 8.01
N ALA A 40 17.64 14.51 9.15
CA ALA A 40 18.72 15.03 9.97
C ALA A 40 19.58 13.93 10.59
N ALA A 41 18.96 12.84 11.05
CA ALA A 41 19.67 11.69 11.61
C ALA A 41 20.48 10.95 10.54
N ILE A 42 19.93 10.68 9.36
CA ILE A 42 20.63 10.05 8.23
C ILE A 42 21.83 10.91 7.81
N ALA A 43 21.67 12.24 7.71
CA ALA A 43 22.79 13.13 7.41
C ALA A 43 23.92 13.01 8.44
N LYS A 44 23.62 12.86 9.73
CA LYS A 44 24.63 12.63 10.78
C LYS A 44 25.28 11.24 10.66
N LEU A 45 24.50 10.19 10.37
CA LEU A 45 25.03 8.84 10.17
C LEU A 45 26.05 8.80 9.03
N LEU A 46 25.82 9.55 7.96
CA LEU A 46 26.71 9.64 6.80
C LEU A 46 28.01 10.40 7.06
N LEU A 47 28.12 11.16 8.16
CA LEU A 47 29.35 11.86 8.58
C LEU A 47 30.31 10.98 9.39
N GLN A 48 29.96 9.74 9.67
CA GLN A 48 30.81 8.83 10.46
C GLN A 48 32.12 8.51 9.71
N PRO A 49 33.25 8.48 10.41
CA PRO A 49 34.55 8.22 9.78
C PRO A 49 34.71 6.75 9.33
N SER A 50 33.97 5.85 9.95
CA SER A 50 33.90 4.44 9.58
C SER A 50 32.46 3.96 9.74
N ILE A 51 32.01 3.16 8.79
CA ILE A 51 30.65 2.59 8.75
C ILE A 51 30.72 1.15 9.29
N THR A 52 29.89 0.85 10.29
CA THR A 52 29.72 -0.49 10.84
C THR A 52 28.24 -0.84 10.95
N TRP A 53 27.92 -2.09 11.19
CA TRP A 53 26.53 -2.50 11.47
C TRP A 53 25.94 -1.71 12.64
N ASP A 54 26.66 -1.63 13.75
CA ASP A 54 26.13 -1.10 15.01
C ASP A 54 26.03 0.44 15.02
N ASN A 55 26.95 1.14 14.30
CA ASN A 55 26.92 2.60 14.29
C ASN A 55 26.14 3.21 13.12
N PHE A 56 25.77 2.40 12.12
CA PHE A 56 25.10 2.89 10.93
C PHE A 56 23.80 2.12 10.61
N ILE A 57 23.88 0.78 10.40
CA ILE A 57 22.70 0.00 9.97
C ILE A 57 21.65 -0.06 11.07
N ALA A 58 22.03 -0.41 12.30
CA ALA A 58 21.08 -0.53 13.40
C ALA A 58 20.36 0.81 13.68
N PRO A 59 21.04 1.96 13.81
CA PRO A 59 20.36 3.25 13.93
C PRO A 59 19.50 3.63 12.71
N TYR A 60 19.94 3.30 11.48
CA TYR A 60 19.15 3.54 10.29
C TYR A 60 17.82 2.75 10.30
N GLU A 61 17.86 1.48 10.70
CA GLU A 61 16.67 0.66 10.83
C GLU A 61 15.73 1.13 11.95
N GLU A 62 16.28 1.68 13.05
CA GLU A 62 15.46 2.30 14.08
C GLU A 62 14.65 3.50 13.54
N LEU A 63 15.22 4.30 12.64
CA LEU A 63 14.50 5.40 11.99
C LEU A 63 13.36 4.90 11.10
N ASN A 64 13.61 3.83 10.35
CA ASN A 64 12.61 3.18 9.50
C ASN A 64 11.47 2.56 10.33
N ASP A 65 11.83 1.90 11.44
CA ASP A 65 10.86 1.31 12.36
C ASP A 65 9.96 2.38 13.02
N CYS A 66 10.55 3.50 13.47
CA CYS A 66 9.78 4.62 14.01
C CYS A 66 8.78 5.18 12.99
N LEU A 67 9.21 5.39 11.75
CA LEU A 67 8.32 5.85 10.68
C LEU A 67 7.21 4.83 10.39
N SER A 68 7.56 3.56 10.32
CA SER A 68 6.59 2.47 10.09
C SER A 68 5.56 2.39 11.21
N LYS A 69 5.97 2.47 12.47
CA LYS A 69 5.08 2.46 13.65
C LYS A 69 4.12 3.65 13.67
N ALA A 70 4.53 4.79 13.15
CA ALA A 70 3.67 5.97 13.06
C ALA A 70 2.71 5.90 11.87
N TRP A 71 3.17 5.46 10.69
CA TRP A 71 2.36 5.47 9.47
C TRP A 71 1.42 4.27 9.34
N SER A 72 1.85 3.06 9.74
CA SER A 72 1.05 1.85 9.60
C SER A 72 -0.34 1.92 10.25
N PRO A 73 -0.50 2.46 11.49
CA PRO A 73 -1.82 2.66 12.08
C PRO A 73 -2.71 3.63 11.29
N VAL A 74 -2.14 4.69 10.72
CA VAL A 74 -2.87 5.66 9.90
C VAL A 74 -3.36 5.02 8.62
N SER A 75 -2.50 4.25 7.94
CA SER A 75 -2.86 3.51 6.73
C SER A 75 -3.95 2.46 7.01
N HIS A 76 -3.86 1.78 8.16
CA HIS A 76 -4.89 0.82 8.56
C HIS A 76 -6.23 1.50 8.82
N LEU A 77 -6.25 2.61 9.59
CA LEU A 77 -7.48 3.37 9.84
C LEU A 77 -8.10 3.89 8.54
N HIS A 78 -7.28 4.37 7.59
CA HIS A 78 -7.77 4.76 6.27
C HIS A 78 -8.48 3.60 5.54
N SER A 79 -8.01 2.37 5.70
CA SER A 79 -8.60 1.20 5.04
C SER A 79 -9.88 0.68 5.69
N VAL A 80 -10.03 0.83 7.03
CA VAL A 80 -11.13 0.18 7.79
C VAL A 80 -12.08 1.16 8.50
N CYS A 81 -11.65 2.39 8.75
CA CYS A 81 -12.41 3.45 9.44
C CYS A 81 -12.29 4.77 8.68
N ASP A 82 -12.44 4.72 7.36
CA ASP A 82 -12.26 5.86 6.49
C ASP A 82 -13.24 7.02 6.79
N SER A 83 -12.75 8.24 6.61
CA SER A 83 -13.55 9.45 6.76
C SER A 83 -13.01 10.57 5.88
N GLU A 84 -13.86 11.54 5.51
CA GLU A 84 -13.44 12.71 4.74
C GLU A 84 -12.30 13.48 5.43
N ALA A 85 -12.35 13.60 6.76
CA ALA A 85 -11.32 14.25 7.55
C ALA A 85 -9.98 13.51 7.48
N LEU A 86 -10.01 12.16 7.54
CA LEU A 86 -8.80 11.34 7.42
C LEU A 86 -8.22 11.40 6.01
N ARG A 87 -9.05 11.33 4.97
CA ARG A 87 -8.60 11.45 3.56
C ARG A 87 -7.88 12.76 3.28
N LYS A 88 -8.38 13.88 3.85
CA LYS A 88 -7.76 15.21 3.68
C LYS A 88 -6.32 15.30 4.17
N VAL A 89 -5.99 14.57 5.22
CA VAL A 89 -4.62 14.55 5.79
C VAL A 89 -3.80 13.38 5.29
N TYR A 90 -4.44 12.27 4.92
CA TYR A 90 -3.77 11.06 4.41
C TYR A 90 -3.08 11.32 3.08
N ALA A 91 -3.78 11.90 2.09
CA ALA A 91 -3.27 12.13 0.75
C ALA A 91 -1.99 13.00 0.70
N PRO A 92 -1.92 14.17 1.38
CA PRO A 92 -0.68 14.94 1.46
C PRO A 92 0.47 14.18 2.14
N CYS A 93 0.18 13.43 3.20
CA CYS A 93 1.21 12.63 3.89
C CYS A 93 1.73 11.49 3.01
N GLN A 94 0.86 10.79 2.28
CA GLN A 94 1.25 9.77 1.30
C GLN A 94 2.19 10.35 0.23
N ALA A 95 1.90 11.56 -0.27
CA ALA A 95 2.77 12.24 -1.22
C ALA A 95 4.14 12.58 -0.61
N LYS A 96 4.18 13.10 0.63
CA LYS A 96 5.43 13.39 1.37
C LYS A 96 6.27 12.11 1.56
N LEU A 97 5.64 11.01 1.93
CA LEU A 97 6.30 9.70 2.08
C LEU A 97 6.87 9.18 0.75
N SER A 98 6.10 9.30 -0.34
CA SER A 98 6.57 8.91 -1.68
C SER A 98 7.83 9.69 -2.09
N VAL A 99 7.86 10.99 -1.84
CA VAL A 99 9.04 11.84 -2.08
C VAL A 99 10.21 11.40 -1.19
N TYR A 100 9.96 11.22 0.11
CA TYR A 100 10.99 10.81 1.06
C TYR A 100 11.63 9.46 0.69
N PHE A 101 10.85 8.44 0.39
CA PHE A 101 11.40 7.15 -0.01
C PHE A 101 12.13 7.20 -1.37
N THR A 102 11.70 8.08 -2.28
CA THR A 102 12.42 8.32 -3.53
C THR A 102 13.76 9.00 -3.27
N GLU A 103 13.81 10.01 -2.41
CA GLU A 103 15.05 10.68 -1.99
C GLU A 103 16.04 9.67 -1.38
N LEU A 104 15.57 8.80 -0.46
CA LEU A 104 16.41 7.78 0.16
C LEU A 104 16.91 6.77 -0.86
N GLY A 105 16.02 6.22 -1.68
CA GLY A 105 16.38 5.21 -2.68
C GLY A 105 17.31 5.72 -3.77
N GLN A 106 17.38 7.05 -3.98
CA GLN A 106 18.27 7.70 -4.94
C GLN A 106 19.48 8.39 -4.28
N ASN A 107 19.68 8.18 -2.97
CA ASN A 107 20.80 8.78 -2.24
C ASN A 107 22.08 7.98 -2.46
N GLU A 108 22.97 8.52 -3.29
CA GLU A 108 24.26 7.90 -3.62
C GLU A 108 25.19 7.76 -2.41
N ALA A 109 25.17 8.71 -1.47
CA ALA A 109 25.99 8.61 -0.26
C ALA A 109 25.52 7.47 0.63
N LEU A 110 24.19 7.31 0.77
CA LEU A 110 23.60 6.21 1.52
C LEU A 110 23.92 4.86 0.85
N PHE A 111 23.75 4.75 -0.47
CA PHE A 111 24.14 3.57 -1.23
C PHE A 111 25.62 3.20 -1.02
N LYS A 112 26.53 4.18 -1.12
CA LYS A 112 27.97 3.96 -0.89
C LYS A 112 28.29 3.52 0.54
N ALA A 113 27.55 4.00 1.54
CA ALA A 113 27.70 3.56 2.91
C ALA A 113 27.30 2.08 3.10
N PHE A 114 26.19 1.65 2.49
CA PHE A 114 25.81 0.23 2.47
C PHE A 114 26.82 -0.63 1.68
N GLN A 115 27.28 -0.15 0.52
CA GLN A 115 28.28 -0.85 -0.29
C GLN A 115 29.59 -1.04 0.46
N SER A 116 30.05 -0.01 1.21
CA SER A 116 31.29 -0.10 1.98
C SER A 116 31.30 -1.21 3.03
N LEU A 117 30.12 -1.57 3.58
CA LEU A 117 29.99 -2.70 4.49
C LEU A 117 30.13 -4.05 3.77
N VAL A 118 29.57 -4.16 2.57
CA VAL A 118 29.68 -5.37 1.75
C VAL A 118 31.11 -5.56 1.25
N ASP A 119 31.82 -4.46 0.95
CA ASP A 119 33.21 -4.48 0.48
C ASP A 119 34.23 -4.59 1.64
N SER A 120 33.76 -4.56 2.90
CA SER A 120 34.63 -4.67 4.07
C SER A 120 35.09 -6.10 4.36
N ALA A 121 36.23 -6.25 5.01
CA ALA A 121 36.68 -7.57 5.47
C ALA A 121 35.72 -8.23 6.47
N ASP A 122 35.01 -7.44 7.27
CA ASP A 122 34.07 -7.91 8.27
C ASP A 122 32.82 -8.56 7.66
N PHE A 123 32.54 -8.33 6.37
CA PHE A 123 31.37 -8.88 5.70
C PHE A 123 31.35 -10.41 5.72
N GLU A 124 32.49 -11.05 5.56
CA GLU A 124 32.57 -12.50 5.58
C GLU A 124 32.20 -13.10 6.95
N ASP A 125 32.42 -12.37 8.03
CA ASP A 125 32.11 -12.78 9.40
C ASP A 125 30.65 -12.46 9.80
N PHE A 126 29.90 -11.74 8.98
CA PHE A 126 28.48 -11.47 9.29
C PHE A 126 27.63 -12.72 9.21
N PRO A 127 26.63 -12.85 10.13
CA PRO A 127 25.59 -13.86 10.01
C PRO A 127 24.87 -13.74 8.65
N GLN A 128 24.34 -14.87 8.15
CA GLN A 128 23.71 -14.93 6.82
C GLN A 128 22.55 -13.92 6.67
N GLU A 129 21.83 -13.65 7.75
CA GLU A 129 20.72 -12.69 7.76
C GLU A 129 21.22 -11.26 7.50
N ARG A 130 22.35 -10.86 8.09
CA ARG A 130 22.95 -9.55 7.87
C ARG A 130 23.51 -9.42 6.44
N LYS A 131 24.18 -10.46 5.93
CA LYS A 131 24.62 -10.50 4.54
C LYS A 131 23.46 -10.31 3.59
N ARG A 132 22.41 -11.10 3.77
CA ARG A 132 21.20 -11.04 2.91
C ARG A 132 20.48 -9.70 3.00
N TYR A 133 20.40 -9.11 4.20
CA TYR A 133 19.85 -7.78 4.40
C TYR A 133 20.59 -6.74 3.55
N LEU A 134 21.93 -6.67 3.65
CA LEU A 134 22.76 -5.73 2.90
C LEU A 134 22.63 -5.93 1.39
N GLU A 135 22.69 -7.17 0.91
CA GLU A 135 22.48 -7.51 -0.51
C GLU A 135 21.12 -7.03 -1.03
N ASN A 136 20.07 -7.25 -0.24
CA ASN A 136 18.72 -6.78 -0.57
C ASN A 136 18.66 -5.25 -0.62
N CYS A 137 19.23 -4.56 0.37
CA CYS A 137 19.28 -3.10 0.39
C CYS A 137 19.99 -2.53 -0.86
N LEU A 138 21.15 -3.08 -1.21
CA LEU A 138 21.90 -2.64 -2.40
C LEU A 138 21.11 -2.89 -3.70
N ARG A 139 20.45 -4.04 -3.81
CA ARG A 139 19.54 -4.32 -4.92
C ARG A 139 18.42 -3.27 -4.96
N ASP A 140 17.78 -3.00 -3.83
CA ASP A 140 16.63 -2.08 -3.74
C ASP A 140 17.04 -0.63 -4.05
N PHE A 141 18.24 -0.20 -3.68
CA PHE A 141 18.80 1.07 -4.13
C PHE A 141 18.91 1.15 -5.66
N ARG A 142 19.44 0.09 -6.31
CA ARG A 142 19.53 0.05 -7.78
C ARG A 142 18.14 0.06 -8.43
N LEU A 143 17.20 -0.70 -7.89
CA LEU A 143 15.81 -0.71 -8.35
C LEU A 143 15.06 0.59 -8.05
N SER A 144 15.56 1.40 -7.11
CA SER A 144 15.06 2.76 -6.83
C SER A 144 15.72 3.82 -7.71
N GLY A 145 16.62 3.43 -8.59
CA GLY A 145 17.23 4.32 -9.57
C GLY A 145 18.43 5.12 -9.03
N VAL A 146 19.19 4.60 -8.05
CA VAL A 146 20.39 5.26 -7.53
C VAL A 146 21.44 5.47 -8.62
N ASP A 147 21.52 4.53 -9.57
CA ASP A 147 22.47 4.57 -10.70
C ASP A 147 21.98 5.47 -11.85
N LEU A 148 20.75 5.98 -11.79
CA LEU A 148 20.23 6.91 -12.78
C LEU A 148 20.83 8.31 -12.57
N SER A 149 21.05 9.02 -13.67
CA SER A 149 21.60 10.38 -13.66
C SER A 149 20.79 11.34 -14.54
N GLY A 150 20.92 12.64 -14.28
CA GLY A 150 20.31 13.69 -15.09
C GLY A 150 18.79 13.53 -15.24
N GLU A 151 18.31 13.69 -16.47
CA GLU A 151 16.87 13.65 -16.81
C GLU A 151 16.20 12.31 -16.46
N LYS A 152 16.94 11.19 -16.57
CA LYS A 152 16.38 9.87 -16.23
C LYS A 152 16.07 9.76 -14.74
N LYS A 153 16.94 10.30 -13.87
CA LYS A 153 16.73 10.31 -12.41
C LYS A 153 15.52 11.16 -12.04
N GLN A 154 15.42 12.35 -12.63
CA GLN A 154 14.26 13.23 -12.44
C GLN A 154 12.98 12.56 -12.90
N ARG A 155 12.96 12.01 -14.13
CA ARG A 155 11.78 11.35 -14.70
C ARG A 155 11.34 10.15 -13.87
N PHE A 156 12.27 9.36 -13.35
CA PHE A 156 11.97 8.25 -12.44
C PHE A 156 11.24 8.74 -11.17
N GLY A 157 11.70 9.85 -10.57
CA GLY A 157 11.04 10.45 -9.40
C GLY A 157 9.62 10.92 -9.70
N GLU A 158 9.40 11.57 -10.87
CA GLU A 158 8.07 11.99 -11.33
C GLU A 158 7.14 10.79 -11.50
N ILE A 159 7.62 9.70 -12.13
CA ILE A 159 6.86 8.46 -12.29
C ILE A 159 6.48 7.86 -10.93
N LYS A 160 7.41 7.77 -9.99
CA LYS A 160 7.15 7.24 -8.63
C LYS A 160 6.05 8.04 -7.93
N LYS A 161 6.15 9.38 -7.99
CA LYS A 161 5.13 10.27 -7.42
C LYS A 161 3.75 10.02 -8.07
N ARG A 162 3.72 10.01 -9.41
CA ARG A 162 2.46 9.82 -10.15
C ARG A 162 1.83 8.45 -9.92
N LEU A 163 2.64 7.38 -9.87
CA LEU A 163 2.18 6.04 -9.53
C LEU A 163 1.57 5.97 -8.12
N SER A 164 2.15 6.70 -7.15
CA SER A 164 1.59 6.78 -5.79
C SER A 164 0.22 7.48 -5.77
N GLU A 165 0.06 8.60 -6.50
CA GLU A 165 -1.20 9.32 -6.63
C GLU A 165 -2.28 8.46 -7.29
N LEU A 166 -1.94 7.79 -8.41
CA LEU A 166 -2.86 6.91 -9.14
C LEU A 166 -3.27 5.69 -8.30
N GLY A 167 -2.32 5.09 -7.57
CA GLY A 167 -2.60 3.96 -6.68
C GLY A 167 -3.59 4.33 -5.57
N MET A 168 -3.41 5.50 -4.96
CA MET A 168 -4.33 6.02 -3.95
C MET A 168 -5.73 6.29 -4.56
N GLN A 169 -5.80 6.94 -5.70
CA GLN A 169 -7.07 7.21 -6.38
C GLN A 169 -7.79 5.92 -6.75
N PHE A 170 -7.04 4.92 -7.28
CA PHE A 170 -7.57 3.60 -7.58
C PHE A 170 -8.18 2.93 -6.35
N GLY A 171 -7.45 2.93 -5.23
CA GLY A 171 -7.92 2.35 -3.97
C GLY A 171 -9.17 3.05 -3.44
N ASN A 172 -9.20 4.38 -3.46
CA ASN A 172 -10.36 5.17 -3.04
C ASN A 172 -11.59 4.86 -3.91
N ASN A 173 -11.44 4.78 -5.22
CA ASN A 173 -12.55 4.43 -6.13
C ASN A 173 -13.11 3.03 -5.83
N VAL A 174 -12.25 2.05 -5.52
CA VAL A 174 -12.70 0.70 -5.12
C VAL A 174 -13.43 0.75 -3.78
N LEU A 175 -12.91 1.49 -2.80
CA LEU A 175 -13.55 1.64 -1.49
C LEU A 175 -14.92 2.30 -1.61
N ASP A 176 -14.98 3.44 -2.30
CA ASP A 176 -16.21 4.23 -2.46
C ASP A 176 -17.29 3.45 -3.23
N SER A 177 -16.92 2.78 -4.33
CA SER A 177 -17.85 1.93 -5.07
C SER A 177 -18.35 0.75 -4.24
N THR A 178 -17.51 0.20 -3.35
CA THR A 178 -17.91 -0.88 -2.43
C THR A 178 -18.94 -0.38 -1.41
N GLN A 179 -18.72 0.82 -0.86
CA GLN A 179 -19.60 1.41 0.16
C GLN A 179 -20.89 1.99 -0.42
N ALA A 180 -20.88 2.41 -1.68
CA ALA A 180 -22.03 3.03 -2.33
C ALA A 180 -23.12 2.02 -2.70
N TRP A 181 -22.78 0.74 -2.87
CA TRP A 181 -23.79 -0.25 -3.23
C TRP A 181 -24.45 -0.84 -2.00
N GLU A 182 -25.76 -0.74 -1.97
CA GLU A 182 -26.60 -1.30 -0.92
C GLU A 182 -27.90 -1.86 -1.50
N LYS A 183 -28.38 -2.93 -0.88
CA LYS A 183 -29.66 -3.55 -1.21
C LYS A 183 -30.47 -3.77 0.05
N LEU A 184 -31.61 -3.08 0.14
CA LEU A 184 -32.60 -3.30 1.18
C LEU A 184 -33.62 -4.35 0.70
N ILE A 185 -33.80 -5.41 1.46
CA ILE A 185 -34.82 -6.44 1.24
C ILE A 185 -35.79 -6.39 2.39
N THR A 186 -37.08 -6.29 2.07
CA THR A 186 -38.15 -6.18 3.07
C THR A 186 -38.92 -7.48 3.26
N ASP A 187 -38.97 -8.35 2.24
CA ASP A 187 -39.62 -9.64 2.30
C ASP A 187 -38.64 -10.72 2.79
N PRO A 188 -38.91 -11.37 3.95
CA PRO A 188 -38.07 -12.44 4.44
C PRO A 188 -38.02 -13.69 3.53
N GLU A 189 -39.03 -13.90 2.68
CA GLU A 189 -39.05 -15.04 1.76
C GLU A 189 -37.95 -14.95 0.71
N ASP A 190 -37.57 -13.73 0.32
CA ASP A 190 -36.44 -13.48 -0.59
C ASP A 190 -35.08 -13.82 0.01
N LEU A 191 -35.01 -14.12 1.31
CA LEU A 191 -33.79 -14.41 2.07
C LEU A 191 -33.68 -15.88 2.49
N SER A 192 -34.51 -16.75 1.87
CA SER A 192 -34.47 -18.20 2.11
C SER A 192 -33.04 -18.75 1.95
N GLY A 193 -32.66 -19.67 2.84
CA GLY A 193 -31.35 -20.31 2.87
C GLY A 193 -30.30 -19.55 3.70
N LEU A 194 -30.50 -18.27 4.01
CA LEU A 194 -29.49 -17.50 4.77
C LEU A 194 -29.42 -17.93 6.26
N PRO A 195 -28.24 -18.04 6.85
CA PRO A 195 -28.07 -18.28 8.28
C PRO A 195 -28.69 -17.16 9.15
N GLU A 196 -29.19 -17.52 10.33
CA GLU A 196 -29.78 -16.57 11.27
C GLU A 196 -28.80 -15.43 11.65
N SER A 197 -27.49 -15.74 11.77
CA SER A 197 -26.45 -14.73 12.06
C SER A 197 -26.34 -13.69 10.96
N ALA A 198 -26.42 -14.09 9.69
CA ALA A 198 -26.38 -13.17 8.54
C ALA A 198 -27.64 -12.30 8.49
N LEU A 199 -28.83 -12.90 8.74
CA LEU A 199 -30.11 -12.16 8.83
C LEU A 199 -30.06 -11.14 9.99
N ALA A 200 -29.55 -11.53 11.15
CA ALA A 200 -29.43 -10.63 12.30
C ALA A 200 -28.48 -9.44 12.00
N ALA A 201 -27.34 -9.69 11.34
CA ALA A 201 -26.41 -8.65 10.93
C ALA A 201 -27.05 -7.69 9.91
N ALA A 202 -27.71 -8.21 8.87
CA ALA A 202 -28.39 -7.40 7.86
C ALA A 202 -29.54 -6.56 8.46
N LYS A 203 -30.29 -7.14 9.43
CA LYS A 203 -31.35 -6.42 10.15
C LYS A 203 -30.78 -5.30 11.03
N GLN A 204 -29.62 -5.54 11.67
CA GLN A 204 -28.93 -4.52 12.44
C GLN A 204 -28.41 -3.38 11.55
N ALA A 205 -27.83 -3.70 10.38
CA ALA A 205 -27.39 -2.71 9.41
C ALA A 205 -28.54 -1.81 8.92
N ALA A 206 -29.69 -2.38 8.61
CA ALA A 206 -30.90 -1.62 8.25
C ALA A 206 -31.33 -0.67 9.39
N ARG A 207 -31.36 -1.17 10.63
CA ARG A 207 -31.73 -0.35 11.80
C ARG A 207 -30.79 0.83 12.03
N GLN A 208 -29.49 0.64 11.83
CA GLN A 208 -28.49 1.73 11.96
C GLN A 208 -28.75 2.87 10.97
N LYS A 209 -29.37 2.55 9.82
CA LYS A 209 -29.80 3.54 8.82
C LYS A 209 -31.27 3.96 8.94
N ASN A 210 -31.95 3.62 10.04
CA ASN A 210 -33.38 3.90 10.28
C ASN A 210 -34.28 3.30 9.21
N GLN A 211 -33.92 2.13 8.67
CA GLN A 211 -34.69 1.39 7.67
C GLN A 211 -35.31 0.12 8.29
N SER A 212 -36.47 -0.30 7.75
CA SER A 212 -37.13 -1.55 8.10
C SER A 212 -36.82 -2.62 7.06
N GLY A 213 -36.29 -3.77 7.49
CA GLY A 213 -35.90 -4.86 6.60
C GLY A 213 -34.47 -5.35 6.89
N TYR A 214 -33.82 -5.81 5.84
CA TYR A 214 -32.51 -6.42 5.85
C TYR A 214 -31.62 -5.68 4.82
N LEU A 215 -30.56 -5.03 5.29
CA LEU A 215 -29.67 -4.26 4.43
C LEU A 215 -28.38 -5.06 4.17
N PHE A 216 -28.11 -5.26 2.89
CA PHE A 216 -26.88 -5.93 2.41
C PHE A 216 -26.00 -4.93 1.67
N ASN A 217 -24.68 -5.15 1.75
CA ASN A 217 -23.67 -4.38 1.05
C ASN A 217 -22.61 -5.32 0.42
N LEU A 218 -21.59 -4.77 -0.24
CA LEU A 218 -20.55 -5.55 -0.90
C LEU A 218 -19.38 -5.94 0.01
N GLU A 219 -19.42 -5.61 1.29
CA GLU A 219 -18.42 -6.07 2.24
C GLU A 219 -18.51 -7.59 2.42
N PHE A 220 -17.36 -8.23 2.63
CA PHE A 220 -17.28 -9.70 2.71
C PHE A 220 -18.24 -10.33 3.72
N PRO A 221 -18.40 -9.81 4.97
CA PRO A 221 -19.32 -10.39 5.94
C PRO A 221 -20.78 -10.33 5.51
N SER A 222 -21.17 -9.38 4.66
CA SER A 222 -22.53 -9.22 4.15
C SER A 222 -22.75 -10.01 2.85
N SER A 223 -21.86 -9.92 1.90
CA SER A 223 -22.00 -10.52 0.57
C SER A 223 -21.72 -12.03 0.54
N PHE A 224 -20.73 -12.51 1.29
CA PHE A 224 -20.33 -13.92 1.27
C PHE A 224 -21.45 -14.89 1.73
N PRO A 225 -22.20 -14.62 2.81
CA PRO A 225 -23.33 -15.48 3.17
C PRO A 225 -24.40 -15.56 2.07
N VAL A 226 -24.68 -14.45 1.39
CA VAL A 226 -25.66 -14.45 0.29
C VAL A 226 -25.16 -15.33 -0.85
N MET A 227 -23.91 -15.17 -1.26
CA MET A 227 -23.32 -15.98 -2.35
C MET A 227 -23.26 -17.47 -2.01
N THR A 228 -23.16 -17.82 -0.73
CA THR A 228 -22.95 -19.20 -0.28
C THR A 228 -24.28 -19.92 0.01
N TYR A 229 -25.24 -19.23 0.61
CA TYR A 229 -26.38 -19.88 1.25
C TYR A 229 -27.75 -19.42 0.71
N CYS A 230 -27.86 -18.21 0.12
CA CYS A 230 -29.17 -17.71 -0.32
C CYS A 230 -29.73 -18.57 -1.45
N ASP A 231 -31.00 -18.99 -1.33
CA ASP A 231 -31.66 -19.77 -2.36
C ASP A 231 -32.05 -18.94 -3.59
N GLN A 232 -32.26 -17.63 -3.41
CA GLN A 232 -32.66 -16.70 -4.47
C GLN A 232 -31.50 -16.43 -5.43
N ARG A 233 -31.59 -17.02 -6.64
CA ARG A 233 -30.55 -16.93 -7.65
C ARG A 233 -30.32 -15.50 -8.14
N GLU A 234 -31.42 -14.76 -8.32
CA GLU A 234 -31.40 -13.36 -8.80
C GLU A 234 -30.63 -12.46 -7.84
N PHE A 235 -30.81 -12.65 -6.54
CA PHE A 235 -30.10 -11.87 -5.53
C PHE A 235 -28.59 -12.21 -5.49
N ARG A 236 -28.23 -13.50 -5.62
CA ARG A 236 -26.83 -13.90 -5.77
C ARG A 236 -26.21 -13.29 -7.04
N GLN A 237 -26.94 -13.28 -8.16
CA GLN A 237 -26.48 -12.69 -9.41
C GLN A 237 -26.25 -11.19 -9.28
N GLU A 238 -27.13 -10.46 -8.61
CA GLU A 238 -27.02 -9.03 -8.39
C GLU A 238 -25.76 -8.69 -7.57
N ILE A 239 -25.54 -9.39 -6.45
CA ILE A 239 -24.34 -9.22 -5.65
C ILE A 239 -23.07 -9.60 -6.45
N TYR A 240 -23.12 -10.70 -7.21
CA TYR A 240 -22.00 -11.11 -8.05
C TYR A 240 -21.64 -10.03 -9.08
N GLN A 241 -22.61 -9.51 -9.79
CA GLN A 241 -22.41 -8.45 -10.78
C GLN A 241 -21.84 -7.19 -10.10
N ALA A 242 -22.48 -6.70 -9.05
CA ALA A 242 -22.03 -5.52 -8.34
C ALA A 242 -20.60 -5.69 -7.81
N SER A 243 -20.28 -6.84 -7.21
CA SER A 243 -18.94 -7.11 -6.68
C SER A 243 -17.85 -7.16 -7.74
N ASN A 244 -18.17 -7.73 -8.93
CA ASN A 244 -17.18 -7.92 -9.99
C ASN A 244 -17.05 -6.72 -10.94
N THR A 245 -17.95 -5.75 -10.85
CA THR A 245 -17.94 -4.53 -11.67
C THR A 245 -17.57 -3.27 -10.87
N ARG A 246 -17.23 -3.42 -9.59
CA ARG A 246 -16.78 -2.28 -8.75
C ARG A 246 -15.68 -1.47 -9.43
N ALA A 247 -15.74 -0.17 -9.27
CA ALA A 247 -14.78 0.76 -9.83
C ALA A 247 -14.55 0.57 -11.36
N SER A 248 -15.60 0.25 -12.10
CA SER A 248 -15.59 0.19 -13.56
C SER A 248 -16.82 0.87 -14.15
N ALA A 249 -16.78 1.18 -15.45
CA ALA A 249 -17.92 1.74 -16.18
C ALA A 249 -19.18 0.84 -16.18
N LEU A 250 -19.05 -0.45 -15.81
CA LEU A 250 -20.14 -1.40 -15.73
C LEU A 250 -20.79 -1.48 -14.34
N PHE A 251 -20.29 -0.72 -13.38
CA PHE A 251 -20.78 -0.77 -12.01
C PHE A 251 -22.20 -0.20 -11.90
N THR A 252 -23.10 -0.98 -11.32
CA THR A 252 -24.53 -0.62 -11.20
C THR A 252 -24.78 0.55 -10.23
N GLY A 253 -23.81 0.88 -9.38
CA GLY A 253 -23.86 2.02 -8.46
C GLY A 253 -23.43 3.36 -9.04
N GLY A 254 -22.98 3.39 -10.31
CA GLY A 254 -22.53 4.59 -11.03
C GLY A 254 -21.11 4.46 -11.57
N ASP A 255 -20.77 5.29 -12.55
CA ASP A 255 -19.50 5.30 -13.27
C ASP A 255 -18.46 6.30 -12.73
N GLN A 256 -18.83 7.10 -11.73
CA GLN A 256 -17.95 8.12 -11.15
C GLN A 256 -16.67 7.55 -10.50
N TRP A 257 -16.61 6.24 -10.26
CA TRP A 257 -15.45 5.55 -9.69
C TRP A 257 -14.70 4.69 -10.72
N ASP A 258 -14.95 4.89 -12.02
CA ASP A 258 -14.32 4.07 -13.07
C ASP A 258 -12.79 4.23 -13.09
N ASN A 259 -12.10 3.11 -12.89
CA ASN A 259 -10.64 3.04 -12.88
C ASN A 259 -10.02 2.72 -14.25
N SER A 260 -10.79 2.58 -15.32
CA SER A 260 -10.27 2.15 -16.63
C SER A 260 -9.14 3.05 -17.13
N ALA A 261 -9.34 4.36 -17.09
CA ALA A 261 -8.30 5.32 -17.51
C ALA A 261 -7.06 5.30 -16.57
N LEU A 262 -7.28 5.08 -15.26
CA LEU A 262 -6.18 4.96 -14.30
C LEU A 262 -5.34 3.71 -14.55
N ILE A 263 -5.96 2.60 -14.94
CA ILE A 263 -5.27 1.35 -15.29
C ILE A 263 -4.33 1.56 -16.46
N ASP A 264 -4.80 2.22 -17.52
CA ASP A 264 -3.98 2.50 -18.70
C ASP A 264 -2.76 3.36 -18.36
N GLU A 265 -2.96 4.44 -17.58
CA GLU A 265 -1.87 5.30 -17.15
C GLU A 265 -0.88 4.54 -16.23
N LEU A 266 -1.39 3.76 -15.25
CA LEU A 266 -0.57 2.94 -14.36
C LEU A 266 0.31 1.95 -15.13
N LEU A 267 -0.25 1.26 -16.12
CA LEU A 267 0.48 0.28 -16.94
C LEU A 267 1.59 0.95 -17.75
N ASN A 268 1.29 2.09 -18.39
CA ASN A 268 2.27 2.83 -19.17
C ASN A 268 3.42 3.36 -18.31
N LEU A 269 3.12 3.96 -17.17
CA LEU A 269 4.14 4.49 -16.25
C LEU A 269 5.00 3.38 -15.64
N ARG A 270 4.42 2.22 -15.32
CA ARG A 270 5.18 1.08 -14.82
C ARG A 270 6.11 0.50 -15.88
N LEU A 271 5.68 0.45 -17.14
CA LEU A 271 6.54 0.03 -18.25
C LEU A 271 7.68 1.03 -18.46
N GLU A 272 7.39 2.32 -18.46
CA GLU A 272 8.41 3.37 -18.55
C GLU A 272 9.41 3.28 -17.40
N GLN A 273 8.94 3.06 -16.17
CA GLN A 273 9.78 2.85 -14.99
C GLN A 273 10.74 1.67 -15.16
N ALA A 274 10.22 0.52 -15.65
CA ALA A 274 11.04 -0.66 -15.92
C ALA A 274 12.11 -0.38 -16.97
N ASN A 275 11.73 0.28 -18.07
CA ASN A 275 12.65 0.61 -19.16
C ASN A 275 13.76 1.59 -18.73
N LEU A 276 13.45 2.57 -17.86
CA LEU A 276 14.47 3.47 -17.30
C LEU A 276 15.55 2.72 -16.52
N LEU A 277 15.19 1.63 -15.86
CA LEU A 277 16.10 0.75 -15.11
C LEU A 277 16.75 -0.35 -15.97
N GLY A 278 16.48 -0.38 -17.27
CA GLY A 278 17.07 -1.35 -18.20
C GLY A 278 16.33 -2.69 -18.28
N PHE A 279 15.09 -2.77 -17.80
CA PHE A 279 14.25 -3.96 -17.94
C PHE A 279 13.33 -3.83 -19.16
N ASP A 280 13.17 -4.89 -19.93
CA ASP A 280 12.30 -4.90 -21.12
C ASP A 280 10.80 -4.78 -20.77
N ASN A 281 10.42 -5.15 -19.55
CA ASN A 281 9.04 -5.14 -19.11
C ASN A 281 8.91 -5.08 -17.58
N VAL A 282 7.69 -4.81 -17.12
CA VAL A 282 7.35 -4.69 -15.69
C VAL A 282 7.58 -6.00 -14.94
N PHE A 283 7.38 -7.14 -15.59
CA PHE A 283 7.57 -8.45 -14.97
C PHE A 283 9.05 -8.68 -14.60
N GLY A 284 9.99 -8.41 -15.51
CA GLY A 284 11.43 -8.50 -15.24
C GLY A 284 11.87 -7.60 -14.09
N TYR A 285 11.37 -6.36 -14.07
CA TYR A 285 11.62 -5.41 -12.98
C TYR A 285 11.08 -5.92 -11.63
N ARG A 286 9.81 -6.35 -11.58
CA ARG A 286 9.17 -6.85 -10.35
C ARG A 286 9.83 -8.14 -9.85
N TYR A 287 10.26 -8.99 -10.77
CA TYR A 287 10.97 -10.20 -10.43
C TYR A 287 12.34 -9.93 -9.80
N ALA A 288 13.09 -8.97 -10.34
CA ALA A 288 14.35 -8.55 -9.76
C ALA A 288 14.20 -8.02 -8.32
N ALA A 289 13.02 -7.47 -7.98
CA ALA A 289 12.70 -6.99 -6.63
C ALA A 289 12.35 -8.13 -5.64
N THR A 290 12.11 -9.36 -6.11
CA THR A 290 11.76 -10.47 -5.21
C THR A 290 13.01 -11.12 -4.63
N PRO A 291 13.02 -11.56 -3.35
CA PRO A 291 14.19 -12.15 -2.70
C PRO A 291 14.46 -13.62 -3.10
N TYR A 292 13.81 -14.13 -4.16
CA TYR A 292 14.08 -15.48 -4.65
C TYR A 292 15.45 -15.55 -5.31
N GLU A 293 16.20 -16.63 -5.02
CA GLU A 293 17.49 -16.88 -5.62
C GLU A 293 17.42 -16.82 -7.15
N THR A 294 18.14 -15.88 -7.71
CA THR A 294 18.31 -15.72 -9.15
C THR A 294 19.01 -16.96 -9.71
N GLY A 295 18.27 -17.84 -10.37
CA GLY A 295 18.90 -18.95 -11.07
C GLY A 295 17.97 -20.10 -11.47
N LYS A 296 16.79 -20.20 -10.90
CA LYS A 296 15.83 -21.26 -11.27
C LYS A 296 14.45 -20.70 -11.48
N PHE A 297 14.28 -19.96 -12.56
CA PHE A 297 12.95 -19.88 -13.13
C PHE A 297 12.62 -21.24 -13.75
N PRO A 298 11.48 -21.83 -13.43
CA PRO A 298 10.93 -22.80 -14.35
C PRO A 298 10.71 -22.03 -15.67
N SER A 299 11.36 -22.47 -16.73
CA SER A 299 11.19 -21.97 -18.09
C SER A 299 9.75 -22.07 -18.64
N GLN A 300 8.81 -22.30 -17.74
CA GLN A 300 7.37 -22.38 -17.91
C GLN A 300 6.63 -21.49 -16.87
N ALA A 301 7.18 -20.35 -16.50
CA ALA A 301 6.37 -19.33 -15.86
C ALA A 301 5.22 -19.03 -16.85
N ILE A 302 4.03 -19.45 -16.48
CA ILE A 302 2.80 -19.27 -17.22
C ILE A 302 2.67 -17.78 -17.50
N VAL A 303 3.01 -17.37 -18.71
CA VAL A 303 2.61 -16.06 -19.21
C VAL A 303 1.08 -16.17 -19.32
N PRO A 304 0.31 -15.39 -18.54
CA PRO A 304 -1.13 -15.43 -18.67
C PRO A 304 -1.48 -15.04 -20.10
N THR A 305 -2.01 -15.98 -20.87
CA THR A 305 -2.36 -15.77 -22.28
C THR A 305 -3.66 -15.00 -22.46
N THR A 306 -4.28 -14.55 -21.35
CA THR A 306 -5.49 -13.71 -21.42
C THR A 306 -5.35 -12.53 -20.45
N GLY A 307 -5.71 -11.33 -20.91
CA GLY A 307 -5.60 -10.08 -20.16
C GLY A 307 -6.28 -10.08 -18.78
N THR A 308 -7.30 -10.91 -18.57
CA THR A 308 -8.05 -11.05 -17.32
C THR A 308 -7.25 -11.72 -16.20
N GLN A 309 -6.39 -12.69 -16.51
CA GLN A 309 -5.53 -13.35 -15.52
C GLN A 309 -4.33 -12.47 -15.13
N ALA A 310 -3.82 -11.66 -16.05
CA ALA A 310 -2.79 -10.66 -15.75
C ALA A 310 -3.32 -9.58 -14.78
N LEU A 311 -4.57 -9.16 -14.94
CA LEU A 311 -5.25 -8.23 -14.03
C LEU A 311 -5.43 -8.81 -12.62
N LEU A 312 -5.78 -10.09 -12.48
CA LEU A 312 -5.98 -10.74 -11.18
C LEU A 312 -4.67 -10.86 -10.38
N LEU A 313 -3.58 -11.27 -11.03
CA LEU A 313 -2.24 -11.31 -10.42
C LEU A 313 -1.71 -9.91 -10.07
N PHE A 314 -2.13 -8.90 -10.82
CA PHE A 314 -1.79 -7.51 -10.61
C PHE A 314 -2.54 -6.89 -9.42
N MET A 315 -3.79 -7.27 -9.19
CA MET A 315 -4.61 -6.80 -8.06
C MET A 315 -4.20 -7.44 -6.72
N ILE A 316 -3.57 -8.61 -6.72
CA ILE A 316 -3.09 -9.31 -5.50
C ILE A 316 -1.76 -8.71 -5.01
N SER A 317 -1.07 -7.90 -5.82
CA SER A 317 0.24 -7.30 -5.49
C SER A 317 0.19 -5.77 -5.30
N LEU A 318 -1.01 -5.22 -5.08
CA LEU A 318 -1.24 -3.89 -4.53
C LEU A 318 -1.33 -4.01 -3.00
#